data_8a2a8bbe5aa7f1040035b1a4180b219a
#
_entry.id   8a2a8bbe5aa7f1040035b1a4180b219a
#
_cell.length_a   1.000
_cell.length_b   1.000
_cell.length_c   1.000
_cell.angle_alpha   90.00
_cell.angle_beta   90.00
_cell.angle_gamma   90.00
#
_symmetry.space_group_name_H-M   'P 1'
#
loop_
_entity.id
_entity.type
_entity.pdbx_description
1 polymer ?
#
loop_
_entity_poly.entity_id
_entity_poly.type
_entity_poly.pdbx_seq_one_letter_code
_entity_poly.pdbx_strand_id
1 'polypeptide(L)'
;MSDVNSEITKDVYLVVPAFNEEKTVSQIIEGIAEKGYNVILVNDGSRDKTLELAIESKRKYPHQIFVVSHVINRGLGAALKTGMVLALEKDAKYIVTFDADGQHEISDIPKVCEPLVDGEADVVIGARPFGDMPLSKSFANYIMNALTLIFYGRKVKDSQSGLRAFTAPAADVINIVSRGYGVSSEFIKEISDKNLRLEEVTITTIYTPETQNKGTDAIVGLRILTKMVIDLFRI
;
A
#
# COMPACT_ATOMS: atom_id res chain seq x y z
N MET A 1 -4.65 -1.97 -28.10
CA MET A 1 -4.27 -2.21 -26.70
C MET A 1 -3.51 -1.02 -26.07
N SER A 2 -2.84 -0.14 -26.81
CA SER A 2 -2.08 1.00 -26.27
C SER A 2 -2.94 2.19 -25.80
N ASP A 3 -4.08 2.44 -26.41
CA ASP A 3 -4.88 3.65 -26.13
C ASP A 3 -5.82 3.50 -24.91
N VAL A 4 -6.33 2.31 -24.65
CA VAL A 4 -7.17 2.05 -23.46
C VAL A 4 -6.35 2.14 -22.16
N ASN A 5 -5.06 1.76 -22.22
CA ASN A 5 -4.17 1.83 -21.08
C ASN A 5 -3.83 3.29 -20.68
N SER A 6 -3.81 4.23 -21.62
CA SER A 6 -3.46 5.64 -21.35
C SER A 6 -4.62 6.45 -20.71
N GLU A 7 -5.86 6.08 -20.95
CA GLU A 7 -7.02 6.72 -20.30
C GLU A 7 -7.17 6.30 -18.84
N ILE A 8 -6.93 5.02 -18.53
CA ILE A 8 -7.06 4.48 -17.18
C ILE A 8 -6.00 5.05 -16.24
N THR A 9 -4.76 5.29 -16.72
CA THR A 9 -3.66 5.79 -15.88
C THR A 9 -3.97 7.14 -15.22
N LYS A 10 -4.75 8.01 -15.87
CA LYS A 10 -5.14 9.31 -15.32
C LYS A 10 -6.12 9.20 -14.15
N ASP A 11 -6.89 8.12 -14.10
CA ASP A 11 -7.87 7.83 -13.06
C ASP A 11 -7.25 7.08 -11.86
N VAL A 12 -6.00 6.62 -12.00
CA VAL A 12 -5.26 5.87 -10.97
C VAL A 12 -4.35 6.80 -10.18
N TYR A 13 -4.51 6.81 -8.87
CA TYR A 13 -3.66 7.54 -7.93
C TYR A 13 -2.90 6.59 -7.03
N LEU A 14 -1.57 6.68 -7.06
CA LEU A 14 -0.71 5.90 -6.18
C LEU A 14 -0.43 6.68 -4.90
N VAL A 15 -0.82 6.12 -3.78
CA VAL A 15 -0.49 6.63 -2.45
C VAL A 15 0.82 6.01 -2.00
N VAL A 16 1.85 6.84 -1.89
CA VAL A 16 3.21 6.44 -1.54
C VAL A 16 3.58 7.02 -0.17
N PRO A 17 3.39 6.28 0.94
CA PRO A 17 3.87 6.70 2.25
C PRO A 17 5.40 6.61 2.30
N ALA A 18 6.07 7.63 2.82
CA ALA A 18 7.52 7.67 2.92
C ALA A 18 7.99 8.19 4.28
N PHE A 19 8.90 7.46 4.92
CA PHE A 19 9.59 7.88 6.15
C PHE A 19 11.05 7.47 6.10
N ASN A 20 11.95 8.44 5.91
CA ASN A 20 13.40 8.26 5.76
C ASN A 20 13.74 7.31 4.59
N GLU A 21 13.24 7.65 3.40
CA GLU A 21 13.43 6.91 2.15
C GLU A 21 14.19 7.74 1.10
N GLU A 22 15.16 8.56 1.52
CA GLU A 22 15.94 9.43 0.62
C GLU A 22 16.64 8.69 -0.52
N LYS A 23 16.97 7.39 -0.35
CA LYS A 23 17.65 6.60 -1.35
C LYS A 23 16.76 6.16 -2.53
N THR A 24 15.46 6.01 -2.30
CA THR A 24 14.53 5.35 -3.23
C THR A 24 13.40 6.25 -3.69
N VAL A 25 13.03 7.25 -2.89
CA VAL A 25 11.82 8.05 -3.10
C VAL A 25 11.73 8.68 -4.49
N SER A 26 12.80 9.34 -4.97
CA SER A 26 12.78 9.99 -6.29
C SER A 26 12.59 8.99 -7.42
N GLN A 27 13.37 7.89 -7.39
CA GLN A 27 13.28 6.85 -8.43
C GLN A 27 11.87 6.27 -8.53
N ILE A 28 11.23 6.03 -7.39
CA ILE A 28 9.90 5.42 -7.35
C ILE A 28 8.84 6.39 -7.87
N ILE A 29 8.76 7.61 -7.30
CA ILE A 29 7.68 8.54 -7.68
C ILE A 29 7.84 9.09 -9.09
N GLU A 30 9.07 9.30 -9.56
CA GLU A 30 9.33 9.69 -10.94
C GLU A 30 9.02 8.53 -11.90
N GLY A 31 9.46 7.29 -11.59
CA GLY A 31 9.15 6.13 -12.42
C GLY A 31 7.65 5.84 -12.55
N ILE A 32 6.86 6.08 -11.49
CA ILE A 32 5.40 5.98 -11.55
C ILE A 32 4.82 7.09 -12.45
N ALA A 33 5.28 8.34 -12.28
CA ALA A 33 4.81 9.49 -13.06
C ALA A 33 5.17 9.35 -14.56
N GLU A 34 6.35 8.80 -14.89
CA GLU A 34 6.77 8.50 -16.27
C GLU A 34 5.83 7.50 -16.97
N LYS A 35 5.15 6.63 -16.23
CA LYS A 35 4.13 5.73 -16.78
C LYS A 35 2.75 6.38 -16.91
N GLY A 36 2.63 7.68 -16.58
CA GLY A 36 1.41 8.45 -16.72
C GLY A 36 0.44 8.35 -15.54
N TYR A 37 0.82 7.72 -14.44
CA TYR A 37 0.02 7.63 -13.22
C TYR A 37 0.15 8.90 -12.37
N ASN A 38 -0.85 9.15 -11.53
CA ASN A 38 -0.78 10.18 -10.50
C ASN A 38 -0.16 9.62 -9.21
N VAL A 39 0.65 10.42 -8.54
CA VAL A 39 1.33 10.04 -7.29
C VAL A 39 0.98 11.00 -6.19
N ILE A 40 0.55 10.48 -5.05
CA ILE A 40 0.43 11.20 -3.80
C ILE A 40 1.49 10.68 -2.85
N LEU A 41 2.62 11.39 -2.78
CA LEU A 41 3.63 11.12 -1.77
C LEU A 41 3.20 11.73 -0.45
N VAL A 42 3.16 10.90 0.60
CA VAL A 42 2.93 11.35 1.97
C VAL A 42 4.21 11.17 2.77
N ASN A 43 4.97 12.27 2.95
CA ASN A 43 6.12 12.29 3.84
C ASN A 43 5.66 12.25 5.30
N ASP A 44 5.94 11.17 6.00
CA ASP A 44 5.50 10.99 7.39
C ASP A 44 6.53 11.54 8.41
N GLY A 45 6.91 12.80 8.24
CA GLY A 45 7.83 13.49 9.15
C GLY A 45 9.27 12.98 9.08
N SER A 46 9.79 12.71 7.88
CA SER A 46 11.18 12.30 7.65
C SER A 46 12.18 13.32 8.18
N ARG A 47 13.36 12.84 8.57
CA ARG A 47 14.46 13.64 9.08
C ARG A 47 15.65 13.72 8.13
N ASP A 48 15.62 12.93 7.06
CA ASP A 48 16.56 12.88 5.96
C ASP A 48 16.10 13.75 4.78
N LYS A 49 16.67 13.58 3.61
CA LYS A 49 16.34 14.35 2.40
C LYS A 49 15.07 13.88 1.68
N THR A 50 14.28 12.97 2.25
CA THR A 50 13.07 12.42 1.59
C THR A 50 12.13 13.51 1.10
N LEU A 51 11.80 14.49 1.95
CA LEU A 51 10.89 15.58 1.57
C LEU A 51 11.48 16.50 0.49
N GLU A 52 12.75 16.85 0.60
CA GLU A 52 13.47 17.70 -0.37
C GLU A 52 13.43 17.06 -1.75
N LEU A 53 13.82 15.80 -1.84
CA LEU A 53 13.83 15.01 -3.07
C LEU A 53 12.43 14.84 -3.68
N ALA A 54 11.41 14.63 -2.84
CA ALA A 54 10.03 14.56 -3.30
C ALA A 54 9.53 15.89 -3.91
N ILE A 55 9.93 17.02 -3.34
CA ILE A 55 9.62 18.35 -3.87
C ILE A 55 10.33 18.59 -5.21
N GLU A 56 11.57 18.14 -5.35
CA GLU A 56 12.31 18.21 -6.63
C GLU A 56 11.62 17.36 -7.70
N SER A 57 11.23 16.14 -7.40
CA SER A 57 10.47 15.29 -8.32
C SER A 57 9.12 15.90 -8.71
N LYS A 58 8.41 16.55 -7.77
CA LYS A 58 7.19 17.31 -8.07
C LYS A 58 7.43 18.46 -9.04
N ARG A 59 8.58 19.12 -9.00
CA ARG A 59 8.91 20.19 -9.97
C ARG A 59 9.11 19.65 -11.39
N LYS A 60 9.60 18.41 -11.52
CA LYS A 60 9.73 17.71 -12.81
C LYS A 60 8.39 17.25 -13.37
N TYR A 61 7.49 16.78 -12.49
CA TYR A 61 6.17 16.23 -12.82
C TYR A 61 5.04 16.97 -12.08
N PRO A 62 4.84 18.28 -12.35
CA PRO A 62 3.99 19.14 -11.52
C PRO A 62 2.50 18.78 -11.56
N HIS A 63 2.06 18.06 -12.59
CA HIS A 63 0.65 17.67 -12.77
C HIS A 63 0.36 16.27 -12.26
N GLN A 64 1.38 15.41 -12.10
CA GLN A 64 1.21 14.03 -11.65
C GLN A 64 1.64 13.81 -10.19
N ILE A 65 2.66 14.54 -9.69
CA ILE A 65 3.18 14.31 -8.34
C ILE A 65 2.63 15.36 -7.38
N PHE A 66 1.94 14.87 -6.36
CA PHE A 66 1.41 15.64 -5.23
C PHE A 66 2.17 15.25 -3.97
N VAL A 67 2.68 16.23 -3.23
CA VAL A 67 3.45 16.00 -2.01
C VAL A 67 2.72 16.59 -0.82
N VAL A 68 2.48 15.75 0.19
CA VAL A 68 1.92 16.13 1.50
C VAL A 68 2.93 15.75 2.57
N SER A 69 3.07 16.55 3.62
CA SER A 69 4.00 16.25 4.71
C SER A 69 3.32 16.39 6.07
N HIS A 70 3.49 15.37 6.91
CA HIS A 70 3.20 15.45 8.32
C HIS A 70 4.35 16.16 9.05
N VAL A 71 4.02 16.97 10.05
CA VAL A 71 5.01 17.69 10.87
C VAL A 71 5.85 16.72 11.71
N ILE A 72 5.25 15.61 12.14
CA ILE A 72 5.89 14.54 12.92
C ILE A 72 5.50 13.18 12.34
N ASN A 73 6.29 12.16 12.59
CA ASN A 73 5.93 10.78 12.24
C ASN A 73 4.65 10.36 12.97
N ARG A 74 3.62 10.03 12.21
CA ARG A 74 2.30 9.58 12.68
C ARG A 74 2.07 8.10 12.43
N GLY A 75 2.97 7.47 11.69
CA GLY A 75 2.96 6.06 11.32
C GLY A 75 2.26 5.76 10.00
N LEU A 76 2.59 4.58 9.45
CA LEU A 76 2.16 4.13 8.12
C LEU A 76 0.65 4.28 7.88
N GLY A 77 -0.18 3.87 8.84
CA GLY A 77 -1.64 3.97 8.68
C GLY A 77 -2.14 5.40 8.55
N ALA A 78 -1.54 6.35 9.30
CA ALA A 78 -1.89 7.76 9.18
C ALA A 78 -1.46 8.34 7.83
N ALA A 79 -0.29 7.94 7.32
CA ALA A 79 0.19 8.37 6.01
C ALA A 79 -0.69 7.81 4.88
N LEU A 80 -1.05 6.52 4.94
CA LEU A 80 -1.96 5.91 3.97
C LEU A 80 -3.34 6.60 3.99
N LYS A 81 -3.92 6.81 5.18
CA LYS A 81 -5.20 7.52 5.30
C LYS A 81 -5.14 8.93 4.70
N THR A 82 -4.08 9.69 5.00
CA THR A 82 -3.90 11.04 4.42
C THR A 82 -3.83 10.99 2.90
N GLY A 83 -3.09 10.05 2.34
CA GLY A 83 -2.97 9.88 0.89
C GLY A 83 -4.27 9.44 0.23
N MET A 84 -5.00 8.48 0.82
CA MET A 84 -6.28 7.98 0.30
C MET A 84 -7.35 9.10 0.29
N VAL A 85 -7.44 9.88 1.37
CA VAL A 85 -8.36 11.03 1.43
C VAL A 85 -8.04 12.03 0.33
N LEU A 86 -6.76 12.39 0.16
CA LEU A 86 -6.37 13.31 -0.90
C LEU A 86 -6.62 12.74 -2.32
N ALA A 87 -6.47 11.43 -2.52
CA ALA A 87 -6.81 10.79 -3.79
C ALA A 87 -8.31 10.92 -4.11
N LEU A 88 -9.17 10.69 -3.11
CA LEU A 88 -10.62 10.88 -3.24
C LEU A 88 -11.00 12.33 -3.52
N GLU A 89 -10.36 13.30 -2.84
CA GLU A 89 -10.55 14.75 -3.10
C GLU A 89 -10.12 15.17 -4.51
N LYS A 90 -9.29 14.36 -5.17
CA LYS A 90 -8.83 14.56 -6.56
C LYS A 90 -9.62 13.74 -7.57
N ASP A 91 -10.77 13.23 -7.20
CA ASP A 91 -11.66 12.44 -8.05
C ASP A 91 -10.99 11.17 -8.62
N ALA A 92 -10.06 10.56 -7.87
CA ALA A 92 -9.47 9.28 -8.24
C ALA A 92 -10.56 8.22 -8.40
N LYS A 93 -10.56 7.46 -9.51
CA LYS A 93 -11.44 6.29 -9.65
C LYS A 93 -10.84 5.04 -9.00
N TYR A 94 -9.51 4.94 -9.05
CA TYR A 94 -8.75 3.83 -8.48
C TYR A 94 -7.61 4.38 -7.63
N ILE A 95 -7.41 3.80 -6.46
CA ILE A 95 -6.37 4.20 -5.51
C ILE A 95 -5.49 2.99 -5.25
N VAL A 96 -4.18 3.15 -5.44
CA VAL A 96 -3.20 2.08 -5.23
C VAL A 96 -2.25 2.49 -4.12
N THR A 97 -2.10 1.67 -3.07
CA THR A 97 -1.03 1.85 -2.09
C THR A 97 0.26 1.24 -2.64
N PHE A 98 1.38 1.94 -2.50
CA PHE A 98 2.66 1.53 -3.06
C PHE A 98 3.80 1.94 -2.12
N ASP A 99 4.62 1.00 -1.65
CA ASP A 99 5.68 1.29 -0.69
C ASP A 99 6.86 2.03 -1.34
N ALA A 100 7.44 3.00 -0.63
CA ALA A 100 8.57 3.81 -1.08
C ALA A 100 9.93 3.11 -0.98
N ASP A 101 10.00 1.85 -0.56
CA ASP A 101 11.23 1.12 -0.26
C ASP A 101 11.85 0.37 -1.45
N GLY A 102 11.17 0.38 -2.61
CA GLY A 102 11.64 -0.24 -3.84
C GLY A 102 11.44 -1.75 -3.91
N GLN A 103 10.57 -2.34 -3.09
CA GLN A 103 10.28 -3.78 -3.14
C GLN A 103 9.22 -4.16 -4.17
N HIS A 104 8.46 -3.19 -4.68
CA HIS A 104 7.41 -3.41 -5.68
C HIS A 104 7.85 -2.98 -7.08
N GLU A 105 7.44 -3.73 -8.08
CA GLU A 105 7.62 -3.39 -9.49
C GLU A 105 6.48 -2.49 -9.98
N ILE A 106 6.82 -1.37 -10.61
CA ILE A 106 5.84 -0.44 -11.20
C ILE A 106 5.03 -1.14 -12.30
N SER A 107 5.62 -2.12 -12.97
CA SER A 107 4.96 -2.94 -14.00
C SER A 107 3.83 -3.83 -13.46
N ASP A 108 3.70 -3.99 -12.14
CA ASP A 108 2.60 -4.75 -11.53
C ASP A 108 1.36 -3.89 -11.25
N ILE A 109 1.45 -2.55 -11.38
CA ILE A 109 0.31 -1.65 -11.18
C ILE A 109 -0.88 -2.02 -12.07
N PRO A 110 -0.72 -2.26 -13.40
CA PRO A 110 -1.83 -2.68 -14.24
C PRO A 110 -2.49 -3.97 -13.75
N LYS A 111 -1.72 -4.95 -13.27
CA LYS A 111 -2.25 -6.24 -12.79
C LYS A 111 -3.18 -6.09 -11.59
N VAL A 112 -2.85 -5.20 -10.64
CA VAL A 112 -3.71 -4.94 -9.47
C VAL A 112 -4.90 -4.05 -9.81
N CYS A 113 -4.84 -3.27 -10.89
CA CYS A 113 -5.94 -2.43 -11.32
C CYS A 113 -6.96 -3.17 -12.21
N GLU A 114 -6.51 -4.18 -12.97
CA GLU A 114 -7.35 -4.89 -13.95
C GLU A 114 -8.66 -5.42 -13.35
N PRO A 115 -8.70 -6.18 -12.22
CA PRO A 115 -9.96 -6.68 -11.67
C PRO A 115 -10.90 -5.58 -11.17
N LEU A 116 -10.35 -4.39 -10.81
CA LEU A 116 -11.16 -3.23 -10.41
C LEU A 116 -11.83 -2.60 -11.64
N VAL A 117 -11.07 -2.46 -12.74
CA VAL A 117 -11.54 -1.87 -14.01
C VAL A 117 -12.62 -2.74 -14.63
N ASP A 118 -12.45 -4.06 -14.57
CA ASP A 118 -13.41 -5.04 -15.09
C ASP A 118 -14.65 -5.20 -14.19
N GLY A 119 -14.64 -4.54 -13.02
CA GLY A 119 -15.75 -4.59 -12.06
C GLY A 119 -15.87 -5.92 -11.33
N GLU A 120 -14.85 -6.75 -11.33
CA GLU A 120 -14.80 -8.05 -10.66
C GLU A 120 -14.53 -7.92 -9.17
N ALA A 121 -13.72 -6.92 -8.76
CA ALA A 121 -13.33 -6.67 -7.37
C ALA A 121 -13.58 -5.21 -6.94
N ASP A 122 -13.70 -4.99 -5.64
CA ASP A 122 -13.70 -3.68 -4.99
C ASP A 122 -12.31 -3.36 -4.42
N VAL A 123 -11.58 -4.41 -4.03
CA VAL A 123 -10.21 -4.35 -3.51
C VAL A 123 -9.38 -5.47 -4.12
N VAL A 124 -8.14 -5.17 -4.50
CA VAL A 124 -7.16 -6.15 -4.98
C VAL A 124 -5.91 -6.09 -4.13
N ILE A 125 -5.37 -7.24 -3.74
CA ILE A 125 -4.08 -7.37 -3.06
C ILE A 125 -3.08 -8.01 -4.00
N GLY A 126 -1.94 -7.36 -4.19
CA GLY A 126 -0.79 -7.94 -4.87
C GLY A 126 -0.10 -8.95 -3.97
N ALA A 127 -0.32 -10.25 -4.21
CA ALA A 127 0.24 -11.33 -3.41
C ALA A 127 1.63 -11.74 -3.91
N ARG A 128 2.61 -11.73 -3.00
CA ARG A 128 3.99 -12.17 -3.28
C ARG A 128 4.05 -13.69 -3.31
N PRO A 129 4.76 -14.28 -4.29
CA PRO A 129 4.98 -15.73 -4.32
C PRO A 129 5.74 -16.20 -3.07
N PHE A 130 5.26 -17.26 -2.41
CA PHE A 130 5.92 -17.80 -1.22
C PHE A 130 7.37 -18.27 -1.47
N GLY A 131 7.66 -18.74 -2.69
CA GLY A 131 8.99 -19.21 -3.08
C GLY A 131 10.05 -18.10 -3.16
N ASP A 132 9.64 -16.87 -3.35
CA ASP A 132 10.53 -15.71 -3.53
C ASP A 132 10.85 -15.01 -2.21
N MET A 133 10.11 -15.32 -1.14
CA MET A 133 10.31 -14.71 0.17
C MET A 133 11.37 -15.45 0.99
N PRO A 134 12.22 -14.72 1.76
CA PRO A 134 13.05 -15.35 2.79
C PRO A 134 12.21 -16.19 3.76
N LEU A 135 12.72 -17.34 4.19
CA LEU A 135 11.99 -18.32 5.02
C LEU A 135 11.37 -17.68 6.28
N SER A 136 12.08 -16.76 6.94
CA SER A 136 11.58 -16.06 8.12
C SER A 136 10.38 -15.17 7.81
N LYS A 137 10.40 -14.47 6.67
CA LYS A 137 9.29 -13.63 6.21
C LYS A 137 8.10 -14.47 5.75
N SER A 138 8.34 -15.58 5.05
CA SER A 138 7.30 -16.52 4.65
C SER A 138 6.58 -17.12 5.85
N PHE A 139 7.32 -17.53 6.89
CA PHE A 139 6.73 -18.07 8.12
C PHE A 139 5.92 -17.02 8.88
N ALA A 140 6.45 -15.80 9.01
CA ALA A 140 5.70 -14.69 9.64
C ALA A 140 4.41 -14.36 8.86
N ASN A 141 4.48 -14.31 7.53
CA ASN A 141 3.32 -14.09 6.68
C ASN A 141 2.27 -15.21 6.81
N TYR A 142 2.73 -16.47 6.86
CA TYR A 142 1.83 -17.61 7.08
C TYR A 142 1.07 -17.48 8.41
N ILE A 143 1.76 -17.14 9.49
CA ILE A 143 1.12 -16.92 10.80
C ILE A 143 0.10 -15.77 10.70
N MET A 144 0.47 -14.64 10.08
CA MET A 144 -0.42 -13.50 9.93
C MET A 144 -1.64 -13.83 9.08
N ASN A 145 -1.49 -14.60 8.01
CA ASN A 145 -2.61 -15.08 7.19
C ASN A 145 -3.55 -16.01 7.97
N ALA A 146 -2.99 -16.93 8.79
CA ALA A 146 -3.77 -17.80 9.65
C ALA A 146 -4.57 -17.01 10.71
N LEU A 147 -3.93 -16.01 11.35
CA LEU A 147 -4.60 -15.12 12.28
C LEU A 147 -5.70 -14.30 11.58
N THR A 148 -5.44 -13.79 10.39
CA THR A 148 -6.43 -13.07 9.58
C THR A 148 -7.65 -13.94 9.28
N LEU A 149 -7.44 -15.22 8.94
CA LEU A 149 -8.54 -16.17 8.73
C LEU A 149 -9.34 -16.41 10.03
N ILE A 150 -8.66 -16.60 11.16
CA ILE A 150 -9.31 -16.87 12.45
C ILE A 150 -10.11 -15.66 12.94
N PHE A 151 -9.53 -14.45 12.85
CA PHE A 151 -10.13 -13.25 13.43
C PHE A 151 -11.14 -12.55 12.51
N TYR A 152 -10.95 -12.62 11.20
CA TYR A 152 -11.77 -11.86 10.24
C TYR A 152 -12.51 -12.76 9.23
N GLY A 153 -12.34 -14.09 9.32
CA GLY A 153 -13.03 -15.04 8.43
C GLY A 153 -12.61 -14.97 6.96
N ARG A 154 -11.55 -14.22 6.63
CA ARG A 154 -11.06 -14.05 5.26
C ARG A 154 -9.77 -14.84 5.03
N LYS A 155 -9.79 -15.71 4.04
CA LYS A 155 -8.59 -16.42 3.57
C LYS A 155 -7.87 -15.53 2.56
N VAL A 156 -6.63 -15.18 2.84
CA VAL A 156 -5.76 -14.40 1.96
C VAL A 156 -4.40 -15.08 1.80
N LYS A 157 -3.74 -14.89 0.66
CA LYS A 157 -2.40 -15.43 0.39
C LYS A 157 -1.31 -14.56 0.98
N ASP A 158 -1.50 -13.21 0.95
CA ASP A 158 -0.53 -12.25 1.47
C ASP A 158 -1.19 -11.04 2.13
N SER A 159 -1.60 -11.21 3.39
CA SER A 159 -2.21 -10.13 4.18
C SER A 159 -1.27 -8.95 4.45
N GLN A 160 0.04 -9.14 4.32
CA GLN A 160 1.05 -8.14 4.66
C GLN A 160 1.62 -7.39 3.44
N SER A 161 1.13 -7.67 2.24
CA SER A 161 1.56 -6.93 1.05
C SER A 161 1.24 -5.44 1.15
N GLY A 162 2.16 -4.57 0.77
CA GLY A 162 1.97 -3.12 0.69
C GLY A 162 1.29 -2.67 -0.60
N LEU A 163 1.35 -3.50 -1.67
CA LEU A 163 0.71 -3.21 -2.94
C LEU A 163 -0.76 -3.63 -2.91
N ARG A 164 -1.65 -2.67 -2.80
CA ARG A 164 -3.11 -2.89 -2.80
C ARG A 164 -3.78 -1.86 -3.70
N ALA A 165 -4.83 -2.28 -4.36
CA ALA A 165 -5.65 -1.39 -5.20
C ALA A 165 -7.10 -1.39 -4.71
N PHE A 166 -7.75 -0.24 -4.81
CA PHE A 166 -9.11 0.00 -4.33
C PHE A 166 -9.89 0.76 -5.39
N THR A 167 -11.17 0.46 -5.56
CA THR A 167 -12.09 1.40 -6.19
C THR A 167 -12.31 2.60 -5.27
N ALA A 168 -12.65 3.78 -5.80
CA ALA A 168 -12.95 4.97 -4.99
C ALA A 168 -14.06 4.70 -3.95
N PRO A 169 -15.20 4.05 -4.28
CA PRO A 169 -16.20 3.70 -3.27
C PRO A 169 -15.67 2.78 -2.15
N ALA A 170 -14.80 1.82 -2.46
CA ALA A 170 -14.19 0.96 -1.46
C ALA A 170 -13.23 1.74 -0.55
N ALA A 171 -12.41 2.62 -1.13
CA ALA A 171 -11.48 3.46 -0.38
C ALA A 171 -12.19 4.43 0.56
N ASP A 172 -13.34 4.97 0.17
CA ASP A 172 -14.13 5.92 0.96
C ASP A 172 -14.73 5.28 2.22
N VAL A 173 -15.14 4.02 2.16
CA VAL A 173 -15.75 3.32 3.32
C VAL A 173 -14.74 2.69 4.27
N ILE A 174 -13.48 2.50 3.83
CA ILE A 174 -12.42 1.91 4.65
C ILE A 174 -11.90 2.94 5.66
N ASN A 175 -11.97 2.60 6.95
CA ASN A 175 -11.52 3.48 8.02
C ASN A 175 -10.26 2.96 8.71
N ILE A 176 -9.10 3.55 8.39
CA ILE A 176 -7.81 3.20 8.99
C ILE A 176 -7.63 4.00 10.29
N VAL A 177 -7.49 3.30 11.40
CA VAL A 177 -7.23 3.86 12.75
C VAL A 177 -5.83 3.51 13.24
N SER A 178 -5.29 2.37 12.80
CA SER A 178 -3.97 1.89 13.17
C SER A 178 -2.87 2.83 12.70
N ARG A 179 -1.91 3.12 13.59
CA ARG A 179 -0.77 4.00 13.25
C ARG A 179 0.46 3.24 12.73
N GLY A 180 0.59 1.94 13.03
CA GLY A 180 1.79 1.14 12.73
C GLY A 180 1.48 -0.05 11.84
N TYR A 181 2.30 -1.11 11.98
CA TYR A 181 2.22 -2.34 11.17
C TYR A 181 0.88 -3.10 11.26
N GLY A 182 0.04 -2.81 12.24
CA GLY A 182 -1.33 -3.36 12.31
C GLY A 182 -2.26 -2.91 11.19
N VAL A 183 -1.85 -1.94 10.37
CA VAL A 183 -2.66 -1.42 9.26
C VAL A 183 -3.01 -2.48 8.23
N SER A 184 -2.09 -3.41 7.97
CA SER A 184 -2.34 -4.50 7.00
C SER A 184 -3.47 -5.42 7.44
N SER A 185 -3.49 -5.81 8.71
CA SER A 185 -4.59 -6.61 9.28
C SER A 185 -5.89 -5.83 9.38
N GLU A 186 -5.80 -4.51 9.64
CA GLU A 186 -6.95 -3.62 9.69
C GLU A 186 -7.63 -3.48 8.31
N PHE A 187 -6.86 -3.40 7.21
CA PHE A 187 -7.44 -3.43 5.87
C PHE A 187 -8.28 -4.69 5.65
N ILE A 188 -7.77 -5.87 6.03
CA ILE A 188 -8.52 -7.12 5.86
C ILE A 188 -9.79 -7.12 6.73
N LYS A 189 -9.70 -6.59 7.95
CA LYS A 189 -10.87 -6.41 8.83
C LYS A 189 -11.93 -5.52 8.15
N GLU A 190 -11.54 -4.33 7.71
CA GLU A 190 -12.46 -3.40 7.04
C GLU A 190 -13.08 -3.99 5.77
N ILE A 191 -12.29 -4.69 4.95
CA ILE A 191 -12.77 -5.42 3.76
C ILE A 191 -13.83 -6.46 4.16
N SER A 192 -13.60 -7.19 5.26
CA SER A 192 -14.55 -8.19 5.75
C SER A 192 -15.82 -7.54 6.30
N ASP A 193 -15.68 -6.54 7.17
CA ASP A 193 -16.79 -5.86 7.85
C ASP A 193 -17.71 -5.13 6.86
N LYS A 194 -17.14 -4.61 5.76
CA LYS A 194 -17.88 -3.91 4.70
C LYS A 194 -18.35 -4.82 3.57
N ASN A 195 -18.09 -6.15 3.66
CA ASN A 195 -18.42 -7.13 2.62
C ASN A 195 -17.88 -6.76 1.23
N LEU A 196 -16.70 -6.13 1.15
CA LEU A 196 -16.07 -5.78 -0.11
C LEU A 196 -15.59 -7.03 -0.85
N ARG A 197 -15.70 -7.00 -2.19
CA ARG A 197 -15.19 -8.09 -3.05
C ARG A 197 -13.67 -7.97 -3.12
N LEU A 198 -12.97 -8.99 -2.64
CA LEU A 198 -11.51 -9.04 -2.58
C LEU A 198 -10.98 -10.05 -3.58
N GLU A 199 -10.05 -9.62 -4.42
CA GLU A 199 -9.25 -10.47 -5.30
C GLU A 199 -7.77 -10.38 -4.94
N GLU A 200 -7.00 -11.39 -5.32
CA GLU A 200 -5.56 -11.45 -5.14
C GLU A 200 -4.86 -11.80 -6.46
N VAL A 201 -3.95 -10.94 -6.88
CA VAL A 201 -3.12 -11.17 -8.07
C VAL A 201 -1.67 -11.38 -7.69
N THR A 202 -0.97 -12.26 -8.39
CA THR A 202 0.45 -12.51 -8.14
C THR A 202 1.29 -11.36 -8.68
N ILE A 203 2.16 -10.82 -7.83
CA ILE A 203 3.08 -9.72 -8.17
C ILE A 203 4.54 -10.16 -8.08
N THR A 204 5.40 -9.35 -8.69
CA THR A 204 6.85 -9.49 -8.59
C THR A 204 7.35 -8.83 -7.29
N THR A 205 8.37 -9.39 -6.66
CA THR A 205 8.99 -8.80 -5.48
C THR A 205 10.48 -8.64 -5.71
N ILE A 206 10.97 -7.42 -5.45
CA ILE A 206 12.41 -7.12 -5.54
C ILE A 206 13.02 -7.28 -4.15
N TYR A 207 13.94 -8.23 -4.00
CA TYR A 207 14.73 -8.39 -2.78
C TYR A 207 16.15 -7.91 -3.03
N THR A 208 16.51 -6.76 -2.46
CA THR A 208 17.89 -6.29 -2.38
C THR A 208 18.48 -6.61 -1.00
N PRO A 209 19.82 -6.64 -0.84
CA PRO A 209 20.43 -6.81 0.48
C PRO A 209 19.95 -5.80 1.52
N GLU A 210 19.59 -4.58 1.09
CA GLU A 210 19.08 -3.51 1.94
C GLU A 210 17.62 -3.78 2.38
N THR A 211 16.79 -4.34 1.49
CA THR A 211 15.37 -4.62 1.77
C THR A 211 15.17 -5.94 2.52
N GLN A 212 16.14 -6.85 2.48
CA GLN A 212 16.08 -8.09 3.28
C GLN A 212 16.05 -7.82 4.78
N ASN A 213 16.71 -6.74 5.23
CA ASN A 213 16.76 -6.34 6.63
C ASN A 213 15.59 -5.43 7.05
N LYS A 214 14.80 -4.92 6.11
CA LYS A 214 13.55 -4.19 6.39
C LYS A 214 12.40 -5.20 6.53
N GLY A 215 11.62 -5.10 7.57
CA GLY A 215 10.43 -5.96 7.75
C GLY A 215 10.05 -6.16 9.22
N THR A 216 8.99 -6.94 9.42
CA THR A 216 8.41 -7.18 10.73
C THR A 216 9.29 -8.12 11.54
N ASP A 217 9.98 -7.62 12.57
CA ASP A 217 10.65 -8.43 13.57
C ASP A 217 9.64 -9.22 14.41
N ALA A 218 10.07 -10.31 15.04
CA ALA A 218 9.25 -11.14 15.92
C ALA A 218 8.51 -10.33 17.02
N ILE A 219 9.16 -9.26 17.53
CA ILE A 219 8.56 -8.34 18.52
C ILE A 219 7.40 -7.55 17.91
N VAL A 220 7.55 -7.10 16.66
CA VAL A 220 6.49 -6.39 15.93
C VAL A 220 5.34 -7.35 15.64
N GLY A 221 5.61 -8.58 15.24
CA GLY A 221 4.62 -9.64 15.07
C GLY A 221 3.79 -9.88 16.35
N LEU A 222 4.46 -9.94 17.52
CA LEU A 222 3.78 -10.10 18.81
C LEU A 222 2.90 -8.88 19.16
N ARG A 223 3.34 -7.66 18.85
CA ARG A 223 2.51 -6.44 19.04
C ARG A 223 1.27 -6.45 18.15
N ILE A 224 1.41 -6.88 16.90
CA ILE A 224 0.28 -7.02 15.98
C ILE A 224 -0.71 -8.05 16.52
N LEU A 225 -0.23 -9.21 16.95
CA LEU A 225 -1.07 -10.25 17.57
C LEU A 225 -1.82 -9.72 18.79
N THR A 226 -1.12 -9.04 19.71
CA THR A 226 -1.73 -8.44 20.90
C THR A 226 -2.83 -7.45 20.51
N LYS A 227 -2.58 -6.63 19.49
CA LYS A 227 -3.59 -5.69 18.99
C LYS A 227 -4.81 -6.41 18.39
N MET A 228 -4.60 -7.43 17.55
CA MET A 228 -5.69 -8.21 16.97
C MET A 228 -6.57 -8.85 18.06
N VAL A 229 -5.94 -9.37 19.13
CA VAL A 229 -6.66 -9.91 20.29
C VAL A 229 -7.45 -8.81 21.01
N ILE A 230 -6.85 -7.63 21.25
CA ILE A 230 -7.54 -6.50 21.90
C ILE A 230 -8.73 -6.02 21.05
N ASP A 231 -8.55 -5.91 19.72
CA ASP A 231 -9.60 -5.47 18.81
C ASP A 231 -10.79 -6.45 18.77
N LEU A 232 -10.55 -7.74 19.03
CA LEU A 232 -11.62 -8.75 19.16
C LEU A 232 -12.53 -8.52 20.40
N PHE A 233 -11.97 -7.98 21.48
CA PHE A 233 -12.70 -7.71 22.74
C PHE A 233 -13.22 -6.27 22.83
N ARG A 234 -12.92 -5.41 21.84
CA ARG A 234 -13.54 -4.09 21.69
C ARG A 234 -14.81 -4.22 20.85
N ILE A 235 -15.88 -4.66 21.51
CA ILE A 235 -17.25 -4.55 21.03
C ILE A 235 -17.77 -3.15 21.34
#